data_98834de8084ca3e39333e709a1db1fd3
#
_entry.id   98834de8084ca3e39333e709a1db1fd3
#
_cell.length_a   1.000
_cell.length_b   1.000
_cell.length_c   1.000
_cell.angle_alpha   90.00
_cell.angle_beta   90.00
_cell.angle_gamma   90.00
#
_symmetry.space_group_name_H-M   'P 1'
#
loop_
_entity.id
_entity.type
_entity.pdbx_description
1 polymer ?
#
loop_
_entity_poly.entity_id
_entity_poly.type
_entity_poly.pdbx_seq_one_letter_code
_entity_poly.pdbx_strand_id
1 'polypeptide(L)'
;MSPPNIPGALICNIGDCLMRWTNDVYVSTPHRVVNPVGRERYTVAFFLDPNPDAVVACLPSCMSTDVPAKYPATTGAAYLKQRLEATYLHGEKPQQLYAESTFIKGL
;
A
#
# COMPACT_ATOMS: atom_id res chain seq x y z
N MET A 1 13.63 7.93 -4.96
CA MET A 1 14.71 7.51 -4.01
C MET A 1 14.76 6.00 -4.02
N SER A 2 15.94 5.39 -4.05
CA SER A 2 16.11 3.94 -3.94
C SER A 2 16.67 3.64 -2.55
N PRO A 3 16.08 2.71 -1.81
CA PRO A 3 16.61 2.32 -0.50
C PRO A 3 17.96 1.63 -0.66
N PRO A 4 18.89 1.81 0.30
CA PRO A 4 20.16 1.12 0.28
C PRO A 4 19.96 -0.39 0.54
N ASN A 5 20.79 -1.21 -0.08
CA ASN A 5 20.85 -2.64 0.23
C ASN A 5 21.72 -2.86 1.47
N ILE A 6 21.07 -3.18 2.59
CA ILE A 6 21.74 -3.47 3.86
C ILE A 6 21.54 -4.96 4.18
N PRO A 7 22.58 -5.77 4.25
CA PRO A 7 22.47 -7.18 4.57
C PRO A 7 21.72 -7.41 5.90
N GLY A 8 20.74 -8.33 5.88
CA GLY A 8 19.92 -8.66 7.06
C GLY A 8 18.83 -7.63 7.40
N ALA A 9 18.70 -6.55 6.64
CA ALA A 9 17.65 -5.57 6.83
C ALA A 9 16.36 -5.93 6.06
N LEU A 10 15.23 -5.50 6.62
CA LEU A 10 13.93 -5.51 5.96
C LEU A 10 13.57 -4.07 5.59
N ILE A 11 12.94 -3.90 4.43
CA ILE A 11 12.36 -2.62 4.04
C ILE A 11 10.86 -2.69 4.25
N CYS A 12 10.35 -1.78 5.09
CA CYS A 12 8.93 -1.64 5.35
C CYS A 12 8.38 -0.42 4.64
N ASN A 13 7.23 -0.59 3.98
CA ASN A 13 6.46 0.50 3.41
C ASN A 13 5.10 0.60 4.10
N ILE A 14 4.64 1.83 4.28
CA ILE A 14 3.31 2.11 4.77
C ILE A 14 2.30 1.71 3.70
N GLY A 15 1.29 0.91 4.09
CA GLY A 15 0.21 0.51 3.21
C GLY A 15 -1.04 1.41 3.35
N ASP A 16 -1.97 1.24 2.40
CA ASP A 16 -3.19 2.05 2.32
C ASP A 16 -4.07 1.93 3.57
N CYS A 17 -4.15 0.77 4.22
CA CYS A 17 -4.93 0.61 5.45
C CYS A 17 -4.40 1.50 6.56
N LEU A 18 -3.09 1.53 6.79
CA LEU A 18 -2.49 2.39 7.81
C LEU A 18 -2.65 3.88 7.45
N MET A 19 -2.53 4.24 6.19
CA MET A 19 -2.80 5.59 5.69
C MET A 19 -4.25 6.00 6.00
N ARG A 20 -5.23 5.14 5.74
CA ARG A 20 -6.65 5.40 6.01
C ARG A 20 -6.95 5.50 7.50
N TRP A 21 -6.41 4.59 8.32
CA TRP A 21 -6.55 4.63 9.77
C TRP A 21 -6.01 5.93 10.36
N THR A 22 -4.90 6.39 9.84
CA THR A 22 -4.21 7.58 10.37
C THR A 22 -4.57 8.89 9.66
N ASN A 23 -5.55 8.87 8.76
CA ASN A 23 -6.02 10.06 8.04
C ASN A 23 -4.88 10.82 7.35
N ASP A 24 -3.97 10.09 6.69
CA ASP A 24 -2.75 10.55 6.01
C ASP A 24 -1.62 11.08 6.93
N VAL A 25 -1.67 10.83 8.24
CA VAL A 25 -0.49 11.07 9.09
C VAL A 25 0.67 10.20 8.62
N TYR A 26 0.37 8.93 8.28
CA TYR A 26 1.29 8.06 7.54
C TYR A 26 0.77 7.89 6.12
N VAL A 27 1.63 8.12 5.14
CA VAL A 27 1.27 8.11 3.72
C VAL A 27 1.72 6.82 3.05
N SER A 28 0.80 6.18 2.31
CA SER A 28 1.13 5.09 1.39
C SER A 28 1.83 5.67 0.17
N THR A 29 3.14 5.59 0.14
CA THR A 29 3.94 6.19 -0.94
C THR A 29 3.93 5.30 -2.18
N PRO A 30 3.52 5.80 -3.35
CA PRO A 30 3.65 5.08 -4.60
C PRO A 30 5.10 4.67 -4.87
N HIS A 31 5.29 3.41 -5.20
CA HIS A 31 6.61 2.85 -5.45
C HIS A 31 6.57 1.79 -6.55
N ARG A 32 7.70 1.56 -7.18
CA ARG A 32 7.85 0.54 -8.22
C ARG A 32 9.21 -0.14 -8.13
N VAL A 33 9.29 -1.32 -8.73
CA VAL A 33 10.55 -2.02 -8.94
C VAL A 33 11.13 -1.64 -10.29
N VAL A 34 12.42 -1.37 -10.29
CA VAL A 34 13.21 -1.24 -11.52
C VAL A 34 14.21 -2.40 -11.54
N ASN A 35 14.11 -3.26 -12.54
CA ASN A 35 15.06 -4.34 -12.71
C ASN A 35 16.38 -3.82 -13.25
N PRO A 36 17.51 -4.17 -12.64
CA PRO A 36 18.81 -3.84 -13.21
C PRO A 36 19.05 -4.62 -14.51
N VAL A 37 19.68 -3.97 -15.48
CA VAL A 37 20.03 -4.62 -16.75
C VAL A 37 21.19 -5.59 -16.52
N GLY A 38 21.09 -6.79 -17.11
CA GLY A 38 22.20 -7.76 -17.17
C GLY A 38 22.44 -8.61 -15.92
N ARG A 39 21.52 -8.62 -14.95
CA ARG A 39 21.59 -9.52 -13.80
C ARG A 39 20.21 -9.95 -13.30
N GLU A 40 20.16 -11.17 -12.76
CA GLU A 40 18.96 -11.67 -12.09
C GLU A 40 18.81 -11.03 -10.71
N ARG A 41 17.56 -10.89 -10.29
CA ARG A 41 17.18 -10.38 -8.99
C ARG A 41 15.90 -11.06 -8.50
N TYR A 42 15.93 -11.49 -7.27
CA TYR A 42 14.80 -12.11 -6.58
C TYR A 42 14.37 -11.25 -5.41
N THR A 43 13.10 -11.30 -5.11
CA THR A 43 12.48 -10.57 -3.99
C THR A 43 11.34 -11.39 -3.43
N VAL A 44 11.20 -11.35 -2.11
CA VAL A 44 10.04 -11.88 -1.40
C VAL A 44 9.31 -10.72 -0.75
N ALA A 45 8.08 -10.47 -1.18
CA ALA A 45 7.20 -9.48 -0.57
C ALA A 45 6.33 -10.15 0.49
N PHE A 46 6.23 -9.52 1.65
CA PHE A 46 5.32 -9.91 2.72
C PHE A 46 4.32 -8.78 2.96
N PHE A 47 3.03 -9.12 3.03
CA PHE A 47 1.96 -8.17 3.32
C PHE A 47 1.41 -8.46 4.71
N LEU A 48 1.44 -7.46 5.58
CA LEU A 48 0.78 -7.50 6.89
C LEU A 48 -0.58 -6.82 6.75
N ASP A 49 -1.56 -7.59 6.32
CA ASP A 49 -2.92 -7.11 6.15
C ASP A 49 -3.73 -7.22 7.46
N PRO A 50 -4.74 -6.36 7.66
CA PRO A 50 -5.70 -6.54 8.76
C PRO A 50 -6.55 -7.79 8.53
N ASN A 51 -7.18 -8.28 9.60
CA ASN A 51 -8.18 -9.33 9.45
C ASN A 51 -9.24 -8.91 8.42
N PRO A 52 -9.81 -9.86 7.66
CA PRO A 52 -10.80 -9.56 6.62
C PRO A 52 -12.01 -8.74 7.08
N ASP A 53 -12.45 -8.98 8.31
CA ASP A 53 -13.59 -8.32 8.98
C ASP A 53 -13.18 -7.07 9.77
N ALA A 54 -11.90 -6.79 9.91
CA ALA A 54 -11.43 -5.61 10.63
C ALA A 54 -11.91 -4.32 9.94
N VAL A 55 -12.45 -3.42 10.75
CA VAL A 55 -12.92 -2.11 10.25
C VAL A 55 -11.72 -1.21 10.01
N VAL A 56 -11.62 -0.72 8.78
CA VAL A 56 -10.64 0.28 8.35
C VAL A 56 -11.35 1.63 8.26
N ALA A 57 -11.30 2.38 9.36
CA ALA A 57 -11.87 3.71 9.49
C ALA A 57 -10.85 4.63 10.17
N CYS A 58 -11.00 5.94 10.01
CA CYS A 58 -10.15 6.91 10.66
C CYS A 58 -10.15 6.72 12.18
N LEU A 59 -8.97 6.64 12.78
CA LEU A 59 -8.83 6.58 14.24
C LEU A 59 -9.27 7.91 14.87
N PRO A 60 -9.97 7.89 16.01
CA PRO A 60 -10.41 9.12 16.69
C PRO A 60 -9.27 10.08 17.00
N SER A 61 -8.08 9.56 17.28
CA SER A 61 -6.88 10.36 17.54
C SER A 61 -6.31 11.08 16.31
N CYS A 62 -6.77 10.70 15.11
CA CYS A 62 -6.29 11.24 13.83
C CYS A 62 -7.34 12.13 13.14
N MET A 63 -8.41 12.49 13.84
CA MET A 63 -9.43 13.40 13.34
C MET A 63 -9.85 14.42 14.40
N SER A 64 -10.39 15.54 13.95
CA SER A 64 -10.96 16.60 14.78
C SER A 64 -12.06 17.32 14.03
N THR A 65 -12.67 18.33 14.65
CA THR A 65 -13.65 19.19 13.97
C THR A 65 -13.06 19.87 12.72
N ASP A 66 -11.77 20.28 12.81
CA ASP A 66 -11.08 20.95 11.71
C ASP A 66 -10.43 20.00 10.71
N VAL A 67 -10.26 18.74 11.11
CA VAL A 67 -9.66 17.68 10.27
C VAL A 67 -10.58 16.46 10.28
N PRO A 68 -11.65 16.47 9.48
CA PRO A 68 -12.57 15.34 9.40
C PRO A 68 -11.91 14.12 8.75
N ALA A 69 -12.54 12.95 8.93
CA ALA A 69 -12.10 11.73 8.27
C ALA A 69 -12.15 11.88 6.75
N LYS A 70 -11.04 11.65 6.07
CA LYS A 70 -10.91 11.78 4.61
C LYS A 70 -11.51 10.59 3.86
N TYR A 71 -11.54 9.43 4.49
CA TYR A 71 -11.92 8.17 3.87
C TYR A 71 -13.17 7.58 4.52
N PRO A 72 -14.10 7.03 3.73
CA PRO A 72 -15.23 6.28 4.28
C PRO A 72 -14.72 5.00 4.95
N ALA A 73 -15.44 4.56 5.98
CA ALA A 73 -15.15 3.28 6.63
C ALA A 73 -15.36 2.12 5.65
N THR A 74 -14.51 1.12 5.76
CA THR A 74 -14.57 -0.12 4.97
C THR A 74 -14.09 -1.29 5.82
N THR A 75 -14.10 -2.52 5.29
CA THR A 75 -13.42 -3.67 5.93
C THR A 75 -12.15 -4.02 5.18
N GLY A 76 -11.23 -4.75 5.84
CA GLY A 76 -10.01 -5.22 5.21
C GLY A 76 -10.29 -5.98 3.91
N ALA A 77 -11.24 -6.93 3.94
CA ALA A 77 -11.62 -7.71 2.76
C ALA A 77 -12.25 -6.86 1.65
N ALA A 78 -13.18 -5.95 2.00
CA ALA A 78 -13.84 -5.11 1.01
C ALA A 78 -12.85 -4.16 0.33
N TYR A 79 -11.92 -3.59 1.08
CA TYR A 79 -10.89 -2.73 0.52
C TYR A 79 -9.93 -3.51 -0.40
N LEU A 80 -9.44 -4.66 0.05
CA LEU A 80 -8.58 -5.52 -0.78
C LEU A 80 -9.27 -5.91 -2.09
N LYS A 81 -10.55 -6.33 -2.02
CA LYS A 81 -11.34 -6.65 -3.21
C LYS A 81 -11.43 -5.47 -4.17
N GLN A 82 -11.75 -4.28 -3.67
CA GLN A 82 -11.81 -3.05 -4.47
C GLN A 82 -10.47 -2.78 -5.20
N ARG A 83 -9.35 -2.95 -4.51
CA ARG A 83 -8.01 -2.74 -5.11
C ARG A 83 -7.69 -3.78 -6.19
N LEU A 84 -8.01 -5.05 -5.95
CA LEU A 84 -7.83 -6.12 -6.93
C LEU A 84 -8.72 -5.91 -8.17
N GLU A 85 -9.98 -5.56 -7.98
CA GLU A 85 -10.89 -5.26 -9.08
C GLU A 85 -10.40 -4.08 -9.92
N ALA A 86 -9.95 -3.01 -9.29
CA ALA A 86 -9.36 -1.87 -10.00
C ALA A 86 -8.12 -2.27 -10.81
N THR A 87 -7.35 -3.28 -10.36
CA THR A 87 -6.16 -3.75 -11.06
C THR A 87 -6.51 -4.68 -12.23
N TYR A 88 -7.52 -5.55 -12.08
CA TYR A 88 -7.81 -6.60 -13.05
C TYR A 88 -8.94 -6.29 -14.02
N LEU A 89 -9.94 -5.50 -13.60
CA LEU A 89 -11.15 -5.28 -14.41
C LEU A 89 -11.05 -4.08 -15.37
N HIS A 90 -10.13 -3.18 -15.16
CA HIS A 90 -10.02 -1.99 -16.02
C HIS A 90 -9.03 -2.14 -17.17
N GLY A 91 -8.70 -3.36 -17.61
CA GLY A 91 -8.07 -3.72 -18.91
C GLY A 91 -7.11 -2.73 -19.58
N GLU A 92 -6.92 -1.55 -19.04
CA GLU A 92 -6.09 -0.49 -19.57
C GLU A 92 -4.85 -0.24 -18.68
N LYS A 93 -3.73 -0.69 -19.22
CA LYS A 93 -2.35 -0.40 -18.79
C LYS A 93 -1.98 -0.82 -17.36
N PRO A 94 -1.48 -2.04 -17.19
CA PRO A 94 -0.92 -2.52 -15.92
C PRO A 94 0.14 -1.61 -15.30
N GLN A 95 0.84 -0.81 -16.10
CA GLN A 95 1.93 0.03 -15.63
C GLN A 95 1.50 1.24 -14.77
N GLN A 96 0.34 1.84 -15.01
CA GLN A 96 -0.12 2.97 -14.21
C GLN A 96 -0.75 2.56 -12.88
N LEU A 97 -1.48 1.45 -12.86
CA LEU A 97 -2.09 0.91 -11.64
C LEU A 97 -1.06 0.32 -10.66
N TYR A 98 0.04 -0.22 -11.18
CA TYR A 98 1.16 -0.68 -10.34
C TYR A 98 1.93 0.46 -9.65
N ALA A 99 1.86 1.68 -10.17
CA ALA A 99 2.44 2.85 -9.53
C ALA A 99 1.65 3.29 -8.28
N GLU A 100 0.36 2.95 -8.21
CA GLU A 100 -0.54 3.32 -7.12
C GLU A 100 -0.83 2.17 -6.15
N SER A 101 -0.43 0.94 -6.49
CA SER A 101 -0.61 -0.20 -5.59
C SER A 101 0.51 -0.27 -4.56
N THR A 102 0.15 -0.52 -3.34
CA THR A 102 1.04 -0.74 -2.18
C THR A 102 1.89 -2.02 -2.29
N PHE A 103 2.03 -2.58 -3.49
CA PHE A 103 2.86 -3.76 -3.69
C PHE A 103 4.33 -3.39 -3.67
N ILE A 104 5.02 -3.83 -2.65
CA ILE A 104 6.48 -3.83 -2.63
C ILE A 104 6.94 -4.81 -3.71
N LYS A 105 7.36 -4.29 -4.84
CA LYS A 105 8.09 -5.11 -5.81
C LYS A 105 9.57 -4.89 -5.58
N GLY A 106 10.12 -5.75 -4.78
CA GLY A 106 11.54 -6.07 -4.68
C GLY A 106 12.49 -4.97 -4.29
N LEU A 107 13.34 -5.38 -3.52
CA LEU A 107 14.62 -4.79 -3.16
C LEU A 107 15.70 -5.19 -4.14
#